data_5529c6d2f4b1a1547842ae487a6400a2
#
_entry.id   5529c6d2f4b1a1547842ae487a6400a2
#
_cell.length_a   1.000
_cell.length_b   1.000
_cell.length_c   1.000
_cell.angle_alpha   90.00
_cell.angle_beta   90.00
_cell.angle_gamma   90.00
#
_symmetry.space_group_name_H-M   'P 1'
#
loop_
_entity.id
_entity.type
_entity.pdbx_description
1 polymer ?
#
loop_
_entity_poly.entity_id
_entity_poly.type
_entity_poly.pdbx_seq_one_letter_code
_entity_poly.pdbx_strand_id
1 'polypeptide(L)'
;MFERIKCMRVIPKEPTYELSIEGNHNFFCNGILKHNCRLAAIVDDKIELFTRQGQLVTGMVDIEEELKQLPKGYVYDGELIAEVKSELDSKDLFRETISRARRDGTKTGIIYHIFDMVPIDEFKKGVGLVIASERKHQLHKIFSDIQHPFRWLKEVEVLYEGDNEEFIQMYLDSITNMGGEGIMINISNAPYECKRTKNLLKVKKFNTADVRITDVYEGTGKYVGKLGGISIQFEHKGQLWNCDVGSGFTDEEREFYWQNKDKLLNKIVEIKYFEISQDANGVYSLRFPTWIGRIRDDKDEISMY
;
A
#
# COMPACT_ATOMS: atom_id res chain seq x y z
N MET A 1 -17.44 25.05 -7.38
CA MET A 1 -16.40 25.18 -8.43
C MET A 1 -15.16 24.54 -7.84
N PHE A 2 -14.79 23.37 -8.31
CA PHE A 2 -13.69 22.59 -7.71
C PHE A 2 -12.39 22.97 -8.41
N GLU A 3 -11.35 23.29 -7.63
CA GLU A 3 -10.03 23.58 -8.16
C GLU A 3 -9.26 22.30 -8.47
N ARG A 4 -8.24 22.38 -9.30
CA ARG A 4 -7.51 21.21 -9.85
C ARG A 4 -6.25 20.95 -9.06
N ILE A 5 -6.03 19.71 -8.63
CA ILE A 5 -4.69 19.25 -8.30
C ILE A 5 -3.89 19.20 -9.60
N LYS A 6 -2.87 20.03 -9.73
CA LYS A 6 -2.08 20.11 -10.96
C LYS A 6 -0.88 19.18 -10.96
N CYS A 7 -0.26 18.95 -9.82
CA CYS A 7 0.92 18.11 -9.72
C CYS A 7 1.36 17.93 -8.26
N MET A 8 1.79 16.73 -7.86
CA MET A 8 2.55 16.52 -6.62
C MET A 8 3.93 15.93 -6.94
N ARG A 9 5.01 16.63 -6.57
CA ARG A 9 6.39 16.18 -6.77
C ARG A 9 6.97 15.60 -5.50
N VAL A 10 7.78 14.56 -5.61
CA VAL A 10 8.69 14.17 -4.54
C VAL A 10 9.80 15.21 -4.49
N ILE A 11 9.79 16.06 -3.46
CA ILE A 11 10.86 17.04 -3.24
C ILE A 11 11.88 16.41 -2.29
N PRO A 12 13.18 16.37 -2.64
CA PRO A 12 14.20 15.64 -1.87
C PRO A 12 14.50 16.15 -0.47
N LYS A 13 13.86 17.22 0.00
CA LYS A 13 14.19 17.88 1.29
C LYS A 13 13.18 17.69 2.40
N GLU A 14 12.00 17.16 2.10
CA GLU A 14 10.96 16.80 3.10
C GLU A 14 10.19 15.60 2.58
N PRO A 15 9.51 14.79 3.43
CA PRO A 15 8.72 13.66 2.99
C PRO A 15 7.41 14.13 2.34
N THR A 16 7.51 14.93 1.30
CA THR A 16 6.40 15.39 0.48
C THR A 16 6.34 14.56 -0.80
N TYR A 17 5.14 14.16 -1.16
CA TYR A 17 4.87 13.38 -2.36
C TYR A 17 4.25 14.28 -3.41
N GLU A 18 4.73 14.20 -4.65
CA GLU A 18 4.05 14.83 -5.77
C GLU A 18 3.11 13.81 -6.41
N LEU A 19 1.83 14.12 -6.41
CA LEU A 19 0.79 13.42 -7.15
C LEU A 19 0.50 14.23 -8.41
N SER A 20 0.88 13.73 -9.59
CA SER A 20 0.45 14.30 -10.85
C SER A 20 -0.86 13.66 -11.27
N ILE A 21 -1.93 14.43 -11.29
CA ILE A 21 -3.25 14.01 -11.76
C ILE A 21 -3.59 14.87 -12.96
N GLU A 22 -3.66 14.25 -14.17
CA GLU A 22 -4.05 14.94 -15.39
C GLU A 22 -5.58 14.88 -15.59
N GLY A 23 -6.26 16.03 -15.72
CA GLY A 23 -7.68 16.12 -16.05
C GLY A 23 -8.57 16.75 -14.95
N ASN A 24 -9.91 16.60 -15.02
CA ASN A 24 -10.86 17.13 -14.01
C ASN A 24 -10.92 16.19 -12.79
N HIS A 25 -10.47 16.65 -11.60
CA HIS A 25 -10.04 15.68 -10.58
C HIS A 25 -10.53 16.01 -9.20
N ASN A 26 -11.70 15.49 -8.89
CA ASN A 26 -12.04 15.13 -7.53
C ASN A 26 -11.45 13.75 -7.24
N PHE A 27 -11.03 13.50 -6.02
CA PHE A 27 -10.53 12.20 -5.58
C PHE A 27 -11.19 11.78 -4.27
N PHE A 28 -11.21 10.47 -4.04
CA PHE A 28 -11.59 9.88 -2.77
C PHE A 28 -10.34 9.44 -2.01
N CYS A 29 -10.26 9.86 -0.75
CA CYS A 29 -9.25 9.37 0.17
C CYS A 29 -9.90 8.33 1.07
N ASN A 30 -9.43 7.11 1.02
CA ASN A 30 -9.93 5.99 1.83
C ASN A 30 -8.84 5.52 2.77
N GLY A 31 -9.19 5.19 4.00
CA GLY A 31 -8.28 4.53 4.93
C GLY A 31 -7.76 3.21 4.33
N ILE A 32 -6.46 2.95 4.42
CA ILE A 32 -5.90 1.66 4.00
C ILE A 32 -5.79 0.75 5.18
N LEU A 33 -6.53 -0.32 5.04
CA LEU A 33 -6.30 -1.55 5.73
C LEU A 33 -5.30 -2.36 4.90
N LYS A 34 -4.42 -3.07 5.50
CA LYS A 34 -3.20 -3.69 4.99
C LYS A 34 -3.29 -4.62 3.79
N HIS A 35 -2.14 -4.79 3.22
CA HIS A 35 -1.77 -5.51 2.01
C HIS A 35 -2.03 -7.01 1.95
N ASN A 36 -2.31 -7.46 0.70
CA ASN A 36 -2.18 -8.82 0.17
C ASN A 36 -3.35 -9.78 0.41
N CYS A 37 -4.42 -9.34 1.04
CA CYS A 37 -5.64 -10.14 1.15
C CYS A 37 -6.78 -9.57 0.29
N ARG A 38 -6.42 -8.89 -0.84
CA ARG A 38 -7.43 -8.41 -1.79
C ARG A 38 -8.21 -9.56 -2.36
N LEU A 39 -9.52 -9.42 -2.29
CA LEU A 39 -10.50 -10.39 -2.74
C LEU A 39 -11.48 -9.71 -3.67
N ALA A 40 -11.90 -10.41 -4.71
CA ALA A 40 -13.03 -10.05 -5.54
C ALA A 40 -14.15 -11.04 -5.29
N ALA A 41 -15.31 -10.57 -4.81
CA ALA A 41 -16.49 -11.38 -4.60
C ALA A 41 -17.47 -11.19 -5.75
N ILE A 42 -17.67 -12.21 -6.56
CA ILE A 42 -18.69 -12.23 -7.61
C ILE A 42 -20.01 -12.63 -6.95
N VAL A 43 -20.96 -11.72 -6.95
CA VAL A 43 -22.30 -11.93 -6.38
C VAL A 43 -23.33 -12.02 -7.49
N ASP A 44 -23.75 -13.25 -7.78
CA ASP A 44 -24.78 -13.58 -8.75
C ASP A 44 -25.62 -14.75 -8.24
N ASP A 45 -26.08 -15.66 -9.07
CA ASP A 45 -26.77 -16.90 -8.61
C ASP A 45 -25.90 -17.77 -7.72
N LYS A 46 -24.60 -17.64 -7.86
CA LYS A 46 -23.58 -18.22 -6.96
C LYS A 46 -22.67 -17.11 -6.43
N ILE A 47 -22.19 -17.31 -5.21
CA ILE A 47 -21.15 -16.48 -4.62
C ILE A 47 -19.80 -17.16 -4.91
N GLU A 48 -18.90 -16.44 -5.54
CA GLU A 48 -17.55 -16.92 -5.83
C GLU A 48 -16.52 -15.86 -5.40
N LEU A 49 -15.52 -16.29 -4.65
CA LEU A 49 -14.49 -15.41 -4.09
C LEU A 49 -13.17 -15.72 -4.75
N PHE A 50 -12.49 -14.70 -5.29
CA PHE A 50 -11.22 -14.86 -5.98
C PHE A 50 -10.13 -13.97 -5.40
N THR A 51 -8.93 -14.54 -5.24
CA THR A 51 -7.74 -13.74 -4.94
C THR A 51 -7.40 -12.82 -6.12
N ARG A 52 -6.50 -11.86 -5.89
CA ARG A 52 -5.95 -10.99 -6.95
C ARG A 52 -5.33 -11.76 -8.13
N GLN A 53 -4.87 -12.99 -7.91
CA GLN A 53 -4.31 -13.85 -8.96
C GLN A 53 -5.36 -14.75 -9.63
N GLY A 54 -6.64 -14.57 -9.33
CA GLY A 54 -7.72 -15.37 -9.89
C GLY A 54 -7.86 -16.77 -9.28
N GLN A 55 -7.27 -17.02 -8.11
CA GLN A 55 -7.43 -18.29 -7.41
C GLN A 55 -8.75 -18.26 -6.62
N LEU A 56 -9.54 -19.32 -6.76
CA LEU A 56 -10.79 -19.49 -6.00
C LEU A 56 -10.49 -19.64 -4.52
N VAL A 57 -11.20 -18.88 -3.70
CA VAL A 57 -11.17 -18.96 -2.23
C VAL A 57 -12.46 -19.58 -1.75
N THR A 58 -12.36 -20.66 -0.99
CA THR A 58 -13.51 -21.39 -0.47
C THR A 58 -13.53 -21.39 1.05
N GLY A 59 -14.69 -21.69 1.64
CA GLY A 59 -14.86 -21.86 3.09
C GLY A 59 -15.04 -20.56 3.87
N MET A 60 -15.29 -19.43 3.21
CA MET A 60 -15.64 -18.14 3.84
C MET A 60 -17.14 -18.06 4.15
N VAL A 61 -17.68 -19.07 4.84
CA VAL A 61 -19.12 -19.29 5.01
C VAL A 61 -19.86 -18.06 5.57
N ASP A 62 -19.29 -17.41 6.57
CA ASP A 62 -19.90 -16.24 7.20
C ASP A 62 -20.00 -15.05 6.20
N ILE A 63 -18.95 -14.82 5.44
CA ILE A 63 -18.88 -13.78 4.41
C ILE A 63 -19.82 -14.10 3.25
N GLU A 64 -19.80 -15.35 2.78
CA GLU A 64 -20.65 -15.83 1.68
C GLU A 64 -22.15 -15.69 2.03
N GLU A 65 -22.54 -15.93 3.28
CA GLU A 65 -23.92 -15.80 3.73
C GLU A 65 -24.40 -14.34 3.72
N GLU A 66 -23.57 -13.42 4.18
CA GLU A 66 -23.91 -12.00 4.14
C GLU A 66 -23.87 -11.41 2.72
N LEU A 67 -22.94 -11.87 1.86
CA LEU A 67 -22.89 -11.46 0.46
C LEU A 67 -24.17 -11.78 -0.32
N LYS A 68 -24.93 -12.80 0.04
CA LYS A 68 -26.23 -13.12 -0.57
C LYS A 68 -27.27 -12.01 -0.41
N GLN A 69 -27.09 -11.12 0.57
CA GLN A 69 -27.97 -10.00 0.84
C GLN A 69 -27.63 -8.78 -0.01
N LEU A 70 -26.47 -8.76 -0.66
CA LEU A 70 -26.07 -7.68 -1.55
C LEU A 70 -26.71 -7.83 -2.93
N PRO A 71 -26.89 -6.73 -3.69
CA PRO A 71 -27.36 -6.78 -5.07
C PRO A 71 -26.55 -7.74 -5.94
N LYS A 72 -27.25 -8.58 -6.69
CA LYS A 72 -26.65 -9.49 -7.67
C LYS A 72 -26.19 -8.76 -8.93
N GLY A 73 -25.35 -9.40 -9.75
CA GLY A 73 -24.82 -8.86 -10.98
C GLY A 73 -23.57 -8.01 -10.80
N TYR A 74 -22.98 -8.02 -9.61
CA TYR A 74 -21.80 -7.20 -9.30
C TYR A 74 -20.63 -8.04 -8.80
N VAL A 75 -19.44 -7.52 -9.04
CA VAL A 75 -18.21 -7.91 -8.33
C VAL A 75 -17.96 -6.86 -7.25
N TYR A 76 -17.88 -7.29 -6.03
CA TYR A 76 -17.48 -6.47 -4.89
C TYR A 76 -15.98 -6.68 -4.66
N ASP A 77 -15.23 -5.59 -4.68
CA ASP A 77 -13.78 -5.60 -4.51
C ASP A 77 -13.42 -5.11 -3.11
N GLY A 78 -12.61 -5.87 -2.41
CA GLY A 78 -12.34 -5.59 -1.01
C GLY A 78 -11.08 -6.25 -0.49
N GLU A 79 -10.91 -6.21 0.82
CA GLU A 79 -9.80 -6.81 1.53
C GLU A 79 -10.29 -7.59 2.76
N LEU A 80 -9.67 -8.75 2.98
CA LEU A 80 -9.92 -9.56 4.17
C LEU A 80 -9.07 -9.06 5.33
N ILE A 81 -9.69 -8.97 6.52
CA ILE A 81 -9.03 -8.60 7.77
C ILE A 81 -9.52 -9.51 8.88
N ALA A 82 -8.60 -10.09 9.65
CA ALA A 82 -8.97 -10.89 10.80
C ALA A 82 -9.68 -10.05 11.87
N GLU A 83 -10.78 -10.54 12.39
CA GLU A 83 -11.39 -10.00 13.60
C GLU A 83 -10.51 -10.36 14.80
N VAL A 84 -9.99 -9.36 15.49
CA VAL A 84 -9.14 -9.53 16.67
C VAL A 84 -9.74 -8.83 17.87
N LYS A 85 -9.58 -9.41 19.06
CA LYS A 85 -10.15 -8.89 20.33
C LYS A 85 -9.27 -7.82 20.98
N SER A 86 -8.00 -7.75 20.60
CA SER A 86 -7.04 -6.76 21.09
C SER A 86 -6.42 -6.02 19.92
N GLU A 87 -5.99 -4.80 20.16
CA GLU A 87 -5.21 -4.06 19.18
C GLU A 87 -3.92 -4.82 18.89
N LEU A 88 -3.81 -5.33 17.69
CA LEU A 88 -2.58 -5.87 17.14
C LEU A 88 -1.92 -4.77 16.30
N ASP A 89 -0.59 -4.77 16.34
CA ASP A 89 0.12 -3.95 15.37
C ASP A 89 -0.20 -4.43 13.95
N SER A 90 0.14 -3.60 12.99
CA SER A 90 -0.23 -3.84 11.63
C SER A 90 0.38 -5.11 11.03
N LYS A 91 1.52 -5.59 11.47
CA LYS A 91 2.16 -6.84 10.98
C LYS A 91 1.49 -8.09 11.55
N ASP A 92 1.16 -8.05 12.83
CA ASP A 92 0.55 -9.19 13.51
C ASP A 92 -0.89 -9.40 13.03
N LEU A 93 -1.64 -8.32 12.78
CA LEU A 93 -2.96 -8.40 12.17
C LEU A 93 -2.90 -9.00 10.75
N PHE A 94 -1.89 -8.63 9.96
CA PHE A 94 -1.68 -9.21 8.64
C PHE A 94 -1.34 -10.70 8.71
N ARG A 95 -0.43 -11.10 9.62
CA ARG A 95 -0.08 -12.52 9.82
C ARG A 95 -1.29 -13.34 10.24
N GLU A 96 -2.09 -12.82 11.17
CA GLU A 96 -3.30 -13.48 11.64
C GLU A 96 -4.33 -13.60 10.51
N THR A 97 -4.52 -12.55 9.71
CA THR A 97 -5.42 -12.57 8.56
C THR A 97 -5.01 -13.66 7.55
N ILE A 98 -3.74 -13.69 7.16
CA ILE A 98 -3.24 -14.72 6.24
C ILE A 98 -3.36 -16.12 6.85
N SER A 99 -3.03 -16.27 8.13
CA SER A 99 -3.14 -17.54 8.84
C SER A 99 -4.56 -18.09 8.75
N ARG A 100 -5.58 -17.26 9.02
CA ARG A 100 -6.99 -17.68 8.92
C ARG A 100 -7.43 -17.90 7.48
N ALA A 101 -7.07 -17.01 6.57
CA ALA A 101 -7.49 -17.08 5.17
C ALA A 101 -6.90 -18.29 4.41
N ARG A 102 -5.78 -18.84 4.87
CA ARG A 102 -5.11 -20.00 4.26
C ARG A 102 -5.46 -21.34 4.91
N ARG A 103 -6.25 -21.36 6.00
CA ARG A 103 -6.67 -22.61 6.63
C ARG A 103 -7.49 -23.44 5.65
N ASP A 104 -7.36 -24.76 5.76
CA ASP A 104 -8.25 -25.68 5.07
C ASP A 104 -9.63 -25.72 5.73
N GLY A 105 -10.67 -26.01 4.95
CA GLY A 105 -12.03 -26.09 5.45
C GLY A 105 -12.68 -24.73 5.71
N THR A 106 -13.51 -24.65 6.75
CA THR A 106 -14.26 -23.45 7.11
C THR A 106 -13.35 -22.41 7.74
N LYS A 107 -13.45 -21.18 7.25
CA LYS A 107 -12.68 -20.01 7.67
C LYS A 107 -13.61 -19.04 8.40
N THR A 108 -13.28 -18.72 9.65
CA THR A 108 -14.10 -17.86 10.52
C THR A 108 -13.28 -16.73 11.12
N GLY A 109 -13.97 -15.71 11.65
CA GLY A 109 -13.34 -14.57 12.30
C GLY A 109 -12.56 -13.69 11.33
N ILE A 110 -13.04 -13.56 10.09
CA ILE A 110 -12.50 -12.69 9.05
C ILE A 110 -13.60 -11.75 8.60
N ILE A 111 -13.29 -10.46 8.51
CA ILE A 111 -14.19 -9.43 8.03
C ILE A 111 -13.76 -9.06 6.61
N TYR A 112 -14.70 -8.95 5.70
CA TYR A 112 -14.49 -8.49 4.33
C TYR A 112 -14.79 -6.99 4.25
N HIS A 113 -13.75 -6.19 4.08
CA HIS A 113 -13.83 -4.74 3.92
C HIS A 113 -13.95 -4.39 2.44
N ILE A 114 -15.15 -4.04 2.01
CA ILE A 114 -15.48 -3.74 0.62
C ILE A 114 -15.21 -2.26 0.35
N PHE A 115 -14.44 -1.98 -0.69
CA PHE A 115 -14.07 -0.61 -1.08
C PHE A 115 -14.53 -0.22 -2.48
N ASP A 116 -14.98 -1.16 -3.32
CA ASP A 116 -15.49 -0.86 -4.65
C ASP A 116 -16.49 -1.93 -5.11
N MET A 117 -17.29 -1.56 -6.12
CA MET A 117 -18.19 -2.49 -6.80
C MET A 117 -18.22 -2.19 -8.30
N VAL A 118 -18.37 -3.22 -9.11
CA VAL A 118 -18.40 -3.10 -10.57
C VAL A 118 -19.33 -4.17 -11.17
N PRO A 119 -20.11 -3.87 -12.22
CA PRO A 119 -20.92 -4.88 -12.91
C PRO A 119 -20.08 -6.05 -13.41
N ILE A 120 -20.56 -7.28 -13.27
CA ILE A 120 -19.81 -8.51 -13.64
C ILE A 120 -19.35 -8.45 -15.10
N ASP A 121 -20.20 -8.00 -16.03
CA ASP A 121 -19.85 -7.94 -17.46
C ASP A 121 -18.74 -6.94 -17.75
N GLU A 122 -18.68 -5.84 -16.99
CA GLU A 122 -17.62 -4.84 -17.10
C GLU A 122 -16.32 -5.39 -16.48
N PHE A 123 -16.40 -6.03 -15.32
CA PHE A 123 -15.25 -6.68 -14.70
C PHE A 123 -14.61 -7.73 -15.60
N LYS A 124 -15.43 -8.55 -16.28
CA LYS A 124 -14.95 -9.55 -17.27
C LYS A 124 -14.25 -8.92 -18.47
N LYS A 125 -14.65 -7.71 -18.87
CA LYS A 125 -13.97 -6.94 -19.92
C LYS A 125 -12.70 -6.23 -19.44
N GLY A 126 -12.46 -6.20 -18.13
CA GLY A 126 -11.29 -5.60 -17.51
C GLY A 126 -11.38 -4.08 -17.28
N VAL A 127 -12.49 -3.46 -17.69
CA VAL A 127 -12.75 -2.01 -17.55
C VAL A 127 -14.21 -1.78 -17.21
N GLY A 128 -14.48 -1.04 -16.12
CA GLY A 128 -15.79 -0.55 -15.75
C GLY A 128 -16.13 0.76 -16.51
N LEU A 129 -17.40 0.97 -16.81
CA LEU A 129 -17.88 2.21 -17.45
C LEU A 129 -18.30 3.25 -16.41
N VAL A 130 -18.76 2.79 -15.25
CA VAL A 130 -19.21 3.67 -14.17
C VAL A 130 -17.99 4.30 -13.48
N ILE A 131 -18.04 5.61 -13.28
CA ILE A 131 -16.95 6.36 -12.64
C ILE A 131 -16.84 6.07 -11.14
N ALA A 132 -15.68 6.32 -10.55
CA ALA A 132 -15.41 5.97 -9.15
C ALA A 132 -16.39 6.63 -8.16
N SER A 133 -16.75 7.90 -8.36
CA SER A 133 -17.71 8.61 -7.51
C SER A 133 -19.07 7.91 -7.47
N GLU A 134 -19.60 7.55 -8.62
CA GLU A 134 -20.89 6.87 -8.71
C GLU A 134 -20.84 5.48 -8.05
N ARG A 135 -19.78 4.70 -8.29
CA ARG A 135 -19.62 3.38 -7.66
C ARG A 135 -19.54 3.47 -6.14
N LYS A 136 -18.79 4.45 -5.61
CA LYS A 136 -18.66 4.69 -4.16
C LYS A 136 -20.01 5.09 -3.55
N HIS A 137 -20.72 6.01 -4.16
CA HIS A 137 -22.05 6.43 -3.70
C HIS A 137 -23.07 5.28 -3.76
N GLN A 138 -23.04 4.46 -4.82
CA GLN A 138 -23.87 3.26 -4.89
C GLN A 138 -23.56 2.26 -3.80
N LEU A 139 -22.26 1.98 -3.56
CA LEU A 139 -21.83 1.09 -2.48
C LEU A 139 -22.28 1.60 -1.13
N HIS A 140 -22.05 2.88 -0.84
CA HIS A 140 -22.47 3.52 0.39
C HIS A 140 -23.99 3.45 0.61
N LYS A 141 -24.78 3.70 -0.46
CA LYS A 141 -26.23 3.56 -0.40
C LYS A 141 -26.66 2.14 -0.04
N ILE A 142 -26.06 1.11 -0.65
CA ILE A 142 -26.35 -0.29 -0.34
C ILE A 142 -26.14 -0.57 1.14
N PHE A 143 -25.00 -0.17 1.70
CA PHE A 143 -24.69 -0.41 3.11
C PHE A 143 -25.56 0.42 4.07
N SER A 144 -25.96 1.63 3.67
CA SER A 144 -26.84 2.50 4.46
C SER A 144 -28.30 2.04 4.48
N ASP A 145 -28.77 1.41 3.40
CA ASP A 145 -30.17 0.95 3.28
C ASP A 145 -30.43 -0.39 4.01
N ILE A 146 -29.38 -1.03 4.52
CA ILE A 146 -29.50 -2.32 5.21
C ILE A 146 -30.05 -2.12 6.63
N GLN A 147 -31.16 -2.80 6.93
CA GLN A 147 -31.86 -2.70 8.23
C GLN A 147 -31.06 -3.27 9.41
N HIS A 148 -30.24 -4.29 9.16
CA HIS A 148 -29.39 -4.93 10.16
C HIS A 148 -27.94 -4.87 9.72
N PRO A 149 -27.06 -4.20 10.49
CA PRO A 149 -25.66 -4.06 10.10
C PRO A 149 -25.02 -5.45 9.97
N PHE A 150 -24.28 -5.63 8.90
CA PHE A 150 -23.46 -6.82 8.68
C PHE A 150 -22.41 -6.97 9.79
N ARG A 151 -22.10 -8.18 10.15
CA ARG A 151 -21.01 -8.51 11.06
C ARG A 151 -19.71 -8.74 10.30
N TRP A 152 -19.78 -9.41 9.16
CA TRP A 152 -18.65 -9.92 8.40
C TRP A 152 -18.36 -9.12 7.13
N LEU A 153 -19.26 -8.23 6.73
CA LEU A 153 -19.05 -7.25 5.66
C LEU A 153 -18.97 -5.86 6.26
N LYS A 154 -18.02 -5.08 5.80
CA LYS A 154 -17.89 -3.66 6.12
C LYS A 154 -17.58 -2.87 4.86
N GLU A 155 -18.23 -1.74 4.72
CA GLU A 155 -17.78 -0.73 3.75
C GLU A 155 -16.50 -0.06 4.27
N VAL A 156 -15.54 0.19 3.38
CA VAL A 156 -14.38 1.02 3.70
C VAL A 156 -14.81 2.48 3.64
N GLU A 157 -14.67 3.18 4.74
CA GLU A 157 -15.06 4.57 4.88
C GLU A 157 -14.33 5.46 3.87
N VAL A 158 -15.07 6.36 3.24
CA VAL A 158 -14.53 7.48 2.46
C VAL A 158 -14.22 8.62 3.42
N LEU A 159 -12.94 8.86 3.68
CA LEU A 159 -12.49 9.88 4.62
C LEU A 159 -12.66 11.30 4.06
N TYR A 160 -12.56 11.46 2.76
CA TYR A 160 -12.65 12.74 2.07
C TYR A 160 -13.03 12.56 0.59
N GLU A 161 -13.87 13.46 0.11
CA GLU A 161 -14.17 13.66 -1.30
C GLU A 161 -13.98 15.13 -1.66
N GLY A 162 -13.09 15.45 -2.57
CA GLY A 162 -12.78 16.82 -3.00
C GLY A 162 -11.43 16.92 -3.70
N ASP A 163 -10.90 18.12 -3.75
CA ASP A 163 -9.70 18.50 -4.49
C ASP A 163 -8.63 19.23 -3.64
N ASN A 164 -8.85 19.36 -2.34
CA ASN A 164 -7.87 19.99 -1.45
C ASN A 164 -6.79 19.00 -1.03
N GLU A 165 -5.56 19.21 -1.51
CA GLU A 165 -4.40 18.38 -1.26
C GLU A 165 -3.97 18.34 0.23
N GLU A 166 -4.27 19.36 1.00
CA GLU A 166 -3.91 19.42 2.42
C GLU A 166 -4.55 18.27 3.21
N PHE A 167 -5.75 17.83 2.80
CA PHE A 167 -6.41 16.69 3.42
C PHE A 167 -5.67 15.36 3.20
N ILE A 168 -4.89 15.23 2.12
CA ILE A 168 -4.09 14.02 1.86
C ILE A 168 -3.08 13.83 3.00
N GLN A 169 -2.31 14.87 3.32
CA GLN A 169 -1.31 14.78 4.38
C GLN A 169 -1.96 14.61 5.75
N MET A 170 -3.04 15.36 6.03
CA MET A 170 -3.78 15.27 7.29
C MET A 170 -4.30 13.85 7.55
N TYR A 171 -4.96 13.24 6.56
CA TYR A 171 -5.48 11.87 6.70
C TYR A 171 -4.37 10.82 6.70
N LEU A 172 -3.30 11.02 5.92
CA LEU A 172 -2.14 10.14 5.97
C LEU A 172 -1.54 10.10 7.36
N ASP A 173 -1.33 11.27 7.99
CA ASP A 173 -0.79 11.36 9.34
C ASP A 173 -1.75 10.77 10.37
N SER A 174 -3.04 11.07 10.27
CA SER A 174 -4.07 10.50 11.16
C SER A 174 -4.07 8.97 11.11
N ILE A 175 -4.16 8.39 9.91
CA ILE A 175 -4.20 6.93 9.72
C ILE A 175 -2.91 6.26 10.19
N THR A 176 -1.74 6.86 9.87
CA THR A 176 -0.45 6.28 10.28
C THR A 176 -0.21 6.39 11.79
N ASN A 177 -0.68 7.45 12.44
CA ASN A 177 -0.62 7.60 13.90
C ASN A 177 -1.52 6.59 14.63
N MET A 178 -2.59 6.12 13.99
CA MET A 178 -3.43 5.02 14.48
C MET A 178 -2.91 3.62 14.11
N GLY A 179 -1.68 3.52 13.59
CA GLY A 179 -1.05 2.25 13.20
C GLY A 179 -1.44 1.72 11.83
N GLY A 180 -2.16 2.49 11.01
CA GLY A 180 -2.45 2.16 9.61
C GLY A 180 -1.23 2.34 8.70
N GLU A 181 -1.24 1.69 7.53
CA GLU A 181 -0.12 1.78 6.59
C GLU A 181 -0.12 3.06 5.74
N GLY A 182 -1.26 3.70 5.58
CA GLY A 182 -1.44 4.85 4.71
C GLY A 182 -2.85 4.96 4.16
N ILE A 183 -3.03 5.67 3.06
CA ILE A 183 -4.32 5.94 2.44
C ILE A 183 -4.35 5.51 0.97
N MET A 184 -5.57 5.26 0.44
CA MET A 184 -5.81 5.08 -0.99
C MET A 184 -6.50 6.30 -1.57
N ILE A 185 -6.07 6.73 -2.74
CA ILE A 185 -6.66 7.84 -3.46
C ILE A 185 -7.21 7.31 -4.78
N ASN A 186 -8.51 7.49 -4.98
CA ASN A 186 -9.20 7.20 -6.23
C ASN A 186 -9.51 8.50 -6.97
N ILE A 187 -9.22 8.54 -8.26
CA ILE A 187 -9.69 9.63 -9.12
C ILE A 187 -11.20 9.48 -9.30
N SER A 188 -11.98 10.51 -8.92
CA SER A 188 -13.44 10.43 -8.82
C SER A 188 -14.14 10.15 -10.14
N ASN A 189 -13.65 10.71 -11.24
CA ASN A 189 -14.22 10.53 -12.59
C ASN A 189 -13.57 9.41 -13.40
N ALA A 190 -12.72 8.59 -12.77
CA ALA A 190 -12.04 7.50 -13.46
C ALA A 190 -12.86 6.20 -13.47
N PRO A 191 -12.74 5.39 -14.54
CA PRO A 191 -13.34 4.07 -14.61
C PRO A 191 -12.64 3.09 -13.67
N TYR A 192 -13.28 1.94 -13.41
CA TYR A 192 -12.62 0.81 -12.78
C TYR A 192 -11.71 0.09 -13.79
N GLU A 193 -10.50 -0.27 -13.37
CA GLU A 193 -9.55 -0.99 -14.24
C GLU A 193 -8.98 -2.21 -13.51
N CYS A 194 -9.07 -3.39 -14.13
CA CYS A 194 -8.51 -4.66 -13.61
C CYS A 194 -6.98 -4.78 -13.79
N LYS A 195 -6.25 -3.67 -13.73
CA LYS A 195 -4.79 -3.61 -13.89
C LYS A 195 -4.18 -2.56 -12.94
N ARG A 196 -2.85 -2.44 -12.95
CA ARG A 196 -2.22 -1.27 -12.33
C ARG A 196 -2.61 -0.02 -13.11
N THR A 197 -3.10 0.99 -12.40
CA THR A 197 -3.57 2.24 -12.98
C THR A 197 -3.09 3.43 -12.14
N LYS A 198 -2.99 4.58 -12.77
CA LYS A 198 -2.76 5.86 -12.09
C LYS A 198 -4.04 6.42 -11.45
N ASN A 199 -5.19 5.81 -11.73
CA ASN A 199 -6.49 6.23 -11.22
C ASN A 199 -6.75 5.75 -9.78
N LEU A 200 -5.92 4.83 -9.28
CA LEU A 200 -5.94 4.34 -7.91
C LEU A 200 -4.51 4.37 -7.37
N LEU A 201 -4.25 5.31 -6.48
CA LEU A 201 -2.94 5.56 -5.91
C LEU A 201 -2.90 5.13 -4.45
N LYS A 202 -1.78 4.53 -4.04
CA LYS A 202 -1.50 4.21 -2.66
C LYS A 202 -0.46 5.18 -2.12
N VAL A 203 -0.86 5.94 -1.11
CA VAL A 203 0.03 6.88 -0.41
C VAL A 203 0.40 6.29 0.94
N LYS A 204 1.70 6.17 1.20
CA LYS A 204 2.25 5.65 2.45
C LYS A 204 3.21 6.66 3.04
N LYS A 205 3.30 6.68 4.37
CA LYS A 205 4.36 7.39 5.06
C LYS A 205 5.64 6.57 4.99
N PHE A 206 6.73 7.22 4.68
CA PHE A 206 8.06 6.65 4.71
C PHE A 206 8.88 7.36 5.79
N ASN A 207 9.75 6.61 6.40
CA ASN A 207 10.73 7.14 7.35
C ASN A 207 12.03 7.41 6.61
N THR A 208 12.88 8.27 7.19
CA THR A 208 14.27 8.44 6.78
C THR A 208 15.20 7.99 7.89
N ALA A 209 16.42 7.67 7.54
CA ALA A 209 17.48 7.36 8.47
C ALA A 209 18.84 7.77 7.89
N ASP A 210 19.72 8.23 8.75
CA ASP A 210 21.14 8.40 8.44
C ASP A 210 21.87 7.10 8.77
N VAL A 211 22.36 6.42 7.76
CA VAL A 211 22.96 5.08 7.87
C VAL A 211 24.39 5.08 7.34
N ARG A 212 25.21 4.15 7.82
CA ARG A 212 26.60 4.02 7.36
C ARG A 212 26.68 3.02 6.21
N ILE A 213 27.33 3.39 5.13
CA ILE A 213 27.67 2.45 4.04
C ILE A 213 28.85 1.58 4.48
N THR A 214 28.63 0.27 4.48
CA THR A 214 29.64 -0.73 4.86
C THR A 214 30.25 -1.42 3.65
N ASP A 215 29.53 -1.50 2.53
CA ASP A 215 30.02 -2.07 1.28
C ASP A 215 29.28 -1.51 0.07
N VAL A 216 29.88 -1.70 -1.11
CA VAL A 216 29.31 -1.36 -2.43
C VAL A 216 29.47 -2.56 -3.35
N TYR A 217 28.40 -3.02 -3.97
CA TYR A 217 28.43 -4.23 -4.78
C TYR A 217 28.02 -3.97 -6.23
N GLU A 218 28.51 -4.84 -7.12
CA GLU A 218 28.22 -4.79 -8.55
C GLU A 218 26.77 -5.22 -8.85
N GLY A 219 26.18 -4.60 -9.85
CA GLY A 219 24.88 -4.98 -10.34
C GLY A 219 24.90 -6.23 -11.24
N THR A 220 23.70 -6.77 -11.49
CA THR A 220 23.50 -7.88 -12.39
C THR A 220 22.68 -7.47 -13.62
N GLY A 221 22.67 -8.29 -14.68
CA GLY A 221 21.92 -8.01 -15.90
C GLY A 221 22.39 -6.73 -16.57
N LYS A 222 21.50 -5.77 -16.74
CA LYS A 222 21.82 -4.45 -17.35
C LYS A 222 22.78 -3.59 -16.53
N TYR A 223 23.04 -3.95 -15.28
CA TYR A 223 23.93 -3.22 -14.36
C TYR A 223 25.29 -3.89 -14.15
N VAL A 224 25.64 -4.92 -14.95
CA VAL A 224 27.01 -5.46 -14.96
C VAL A 224 28.00 -4.34 -15.31
N GLY A 225 29.09 -4.22 -14.54
CA GLY A 225 30.05 -3.13 -14.64
C GLY A 225 29.60 -1.79 -14.02
N LYS A 226 28.46 -1.80 -13.32
CA LYS A 226 27.91 -0.62 -12.63
C LYS A 226 27.50 -0.97 -11.20
N LEU A 227 27.23 0.04 -10.38
CA LEU A 227 26.73 -0.13 -9.02
C LEU A 227 25.40 -0.89 -9.02
N GLY A 228 25.34 -2.03 -8.34
CA GLY A 228 24.11 -2.77 -8.02
C GLY A 228 23.37 -2.12 -6.87
N GLY A 229 24.10 -1.80 -5.83
CA GLY A 229 23.60 -1.16 -4.62
C GLY A 229 24.68 -1.01 -3.56
N ILE A 230 24.28 -0.66 -2.37
CA ILE A 230 25.13 -0.47 -1.19
C ILE A 230 24.63 -1.36 -0.06
N SER A 231 25.55 -1.90 0.74
CA SER A 231 25.22 -2.48 2.03
C SER A 231 25.37 -1.40 3.10
N ILE A 232 24.38 -1.33 3.98
CA ILE A 232 24.32 -0.30 5.00
C ILE A 232 24.19 -0.89 6.39
N GLN A 233 24.62 -0.11 7.37
CA GLN A 233 24.46 -0.40 8.78
C GLN A 233 23.55 0.64 9.43
N PHE A 234 22.54 0.18 10.18
CA PHE A 234 21.59 1.00 10.93
C PHE A 234 21.45 0.48 12.36
N GLU A 235 20.95 1.32 13.27
CA GLU A 235 20.70 0.94 14.66
C GLU A 235 19.22 0.61 14.89
N HIS A 236 18.95 -0.47 15.62
CA HIS A 236 17.62 -0.77 16.13
C HIS A 236 17.72 -1.54 17.45
N LYS A 237 16.97 -1.08 18.47
CA LYS A 237 16.96 -1.65 19.83
C LYS A 237 18.34 -1.75 20.45
N GLY A 238 19.19 -0.72 20.26
CA GLY A 238 20.54 -0.67 20.81
C GLY A 238 21.54 -1.61 20.15
N GLN A 239 21.22 -2.17 18.96
CA GLN A 239 22.09 -3.05 18.20
C GLN A 239 22.23 -2.58 16.76
N LEU A 240 23.38 -2.87 16.16
CA LEU A 240 23.67 -2.58 14.77
C LEU A 240 23.23 -3.74 13.88
N TRP A 241 22.54 -3.41 12.81
CA TRP A 241 22.00 -4.33 11.82
C TRP A 241 22.41 -3.91 10.42
N ASN A 242 22.51 -4.87 9.52
CA ASN A 242 22.89 -4.61 8.13
C ASN A 242 21.74 -4.96 7.18
N CYS A 243 21.60 -4.19 6.12
CA CYS A 243 20.75 -4.53 4.97
C CYS A 243 21.25 -3.87 3.69
N ASP A 244 20.71 -4.30 2.56
CA ASP A 244 21.10 -3.80 1.25
C ASP A 244 20.11 -2.78 0.70
N VAL A 245 20.64 -1.78 0.00
CA VAL A 245 19.89 -0.73 -0.69
C VAL A 245 20.25 -0.77 -2.18
N GLY A 246 19.36 -1.34 -2.99
CA GLY A 246 19.56 -1.45 -4.45
C GLY A 246 18.69 -0.50 -5.28
N SER A 247 17.75 0.22 -4.65
CA SER A 247 16.81 1.12 -5.32
C SER A 247 17.13 2.60 -5.07
N GLY A 248 16.64 3.47 -5.97
CA GLY A 248 16.78 4.93 -5.87
C GLY A 248 17.95 5.52 -6.65
N PHE A 249 18.94 4.74 -7.04
CA PHE A 249 20.05 5.20 -7.86
C PHE A 249 19.62 5.42 -9.31
N THR A 250 20.02 6.54 -9.90
CA THR A 250 19.94 6.77 -11.35
C THR A 250 20.98 5.94 -12.10
N ASP A 251 20.85 5.81 -13.41
CA ASP A 251 21.83 5.06 -14.21
C ASP A 251 23.19 5.78 -14.24
N GLU A 252 23.20 7.11 -14.17
CA GLU A 252 24.40 7.97 -14.06
C GLU A 252 25.09 7.79 -12.71
N GLU A 253 24.32 7.80 -11.61
CA GLU A 253 24.85 7.56 -10.27
C GLU A 253 25.45 6.16 -10.15
N ARG A 254 24.83 5.15 -10.75
CA ARG A 254 25.37 3.77 -10.76
C ARG A 254 26.71 3.68 -11.46
N GLU A 255 26.86 4.35 -12.57
CA GLU A 255 28.13 4.39 -13.32
C GLU A 255 29.19 5.17 -12.54
N PHE A 256 28.85 6.37 -12.06
CA PHE A 256 29.77 7.23 -11.34
C PHE A 256 30.26 6.59 -10.04
N TYR A 257 29.38 6.08 -9.19
CA TYR A 257 29.77 5.51 -7.90
C TYR A 257 30.46 4.15 -8.03
N TRP A 258 30.20 3.39 -9.08
CA TRP A 258 30.96 2.17 -9.33
C TRP A 258 32.43 2.43 -9.63
N GLN A 259 32.71 3.50 -10.36
CA GLN A 259 34.06 3.95 -10.67
C GLN A 259 34.73 4.70 -9.50
N ASN A 260 33.95 5.22 -8.57
CA ASN A 260 34.38 6.05 -7.44
C ASN A 260 33.83 5.53 -6.12
N LYS A 261 34.09 4.26 -5.80
CA LYS A 261 33.55 3.58 -4.60
C LYS A 261 33.95 4.24 -3.29
N ASP A 262 35.13 4.85 -3.24
CA ASP A 262 35.66 5.61 -2.12
C ASP A 262 34.76 6.79 -1.72
N LYS A 263 33.96 7.32 -2.63
CA LYS A 263 33.02 8.40 -2.34
C LYS A 263 31.78 7.93 -1.58
N LEU A 264 31.52 6.63 -1.56
CA LEU A 264 30.41 6.04 -0.81
C LEU A 264 30.87 5.27 0.43
N LEU A 265 31.95 4.51 0.32
CA LEU A 265 32.37 3.59 1.37
C LEU A 265 32.65 4.35 2.68
N ASN A 266 32.12 3.84 3.80
CA ASN A 266 32.20 4.41 5.15
C ASN A 266 31.49 5.77 5.33
N LYS A 267 30.82 6.30 4.31
CA LYS A 267 30.05 7.54 4.45
C LYS A 267 28.75 7.31 5.19
N ILE A 268 28.27 8.35 5.86
CA ILE A 268 26.89 8.44 6.36
C ILE A 268 26.04 8.96 5.22
N VAL A 269 24.91 8.29 4.97
CA VAL A 269 23.97 8.67 3.90
C VAL A 269 22.54 8.64 4.43
N GLU A 270 21.73 9.54 3.94
CA GLU A 270 20.31 9.49 4.22
C GLU A 270 19.62 8.56 3.23
N ILE A 271 18.86 7.62 3.77
CA ILE A 271 18.00 6.72 2.99
C ILE A 271 16.55 6.89 3.43
N LYS A 272 15.65 6.54 2.53
CA LYS A 272 14.23 6.43 2.79
C LYS A 272 13.86 4.96 2.92
N TYR A 273 13.01 4.62 3.89
CA TYR A 273 12.52 3.26 4.09
C TYR A 273 11.08 3.26 4.58
N PHE A 274 10.36 2.16 4.40
CA PHE A 274 8.97 2.08 4.82
C PHE A 274 8.85 1.77 6.32
N GLU A 275 9.44 0.67 6.76
CA GLU A 275 9.42 0.22 8.16
C GLU A 275 10.60 -0.71 8.46
N ILE A 276 10.85 -0.95 9.74
CA ILE A 276 11.79 -1.98 10.17
C ILE A 276 11.04 -3.29 10.29
N SER A 277 11.56 -4.36 9.69
CA SER A 277 11.00 -5.71 9.75
C SER A 277 11.98 -6.68 10.40
N GLN A 278 11.46 -7.75 10.98
CA GLN A 278 12.24 -8.84 11.54
C GLN A 278 11.91 -10.13 10.78
N ASP A 279 12.92 -10.89 10.39
CA ASP A 279 12.73 -12.20 9.78
C ASP A 279 12.45 -13.30 10.83
N ALA A 280 12.27 -14.55 10.37
CA ALA A 280 12.01 -15.69 11.24
C ALA A 280 13.19 -16.05 12.16
N ASN A 281 14.40 -15.61 11.83
CA ASN A 281 15.63 -15.83 12.60
C ASN A 281 15.91 -14.69 13.60
N GLY A 282 15.03 -13.68 13.66
CA GLY A 282 15.21 -12.54 14.54
C GLY A 282 16.06 -11.41 13.97
N VAL A 283 16.49 -11.48 12.71
CA VAL A 283 17.31 -10.46 12.05
C VAL A 283 16.43 -9.28 11.61
N TYR A 284 16.84 -8.08 11.98
CA TYR A 284 16.16 -6.85 11.57
C TYR A 284 16.68 -6.33 10.24
N SER A 285 15.78 -5.80 9.43
CA SER A 285 16.08 -5.21 8.13
C SER A 285 15.13 -4.05 7.84
N LEU A 286 15.53 -3.11 6.98
CA LEU A 286 14.69 -2.04 6.50
C LEU A 286 13.86 -2.53 5.30
N ARG A 287 12.56 -2.25 5.29
CA ARG A 287 11.69 -2.60 4.16
C ARG A 287 11.69 -1.50 3.12
N PHE A 288 11.87 -1.88 1.86
CA PHE A 288 11.96 -0.98 0.72
C PHE A 288 12.94 0.18 0.90
N PRO A 289 14.17 -0.10 1.37
CA PRO A 289 15.16 0.95 1.54
C PRO A 289 15.53 1.52 0.17
N THR A 290 15.61 2.85 0.10
CA THR A 290 15.77 3.57 -1.15
C THR A 290 16.79 4.69 -0.96
N TRP A 291 17.78 4.73 -1.82
CA TRP A 291 18.73 5.83 -1.95
C TRP A 291 18.00 7.10 -2.40
N ILE A 292 18.31 8.24 -1.77
CA ILE A 292 17.69 9.53 -2.09
C ILE A 292 18.71 10.60 -2.53
N GLY A 293 19.93 10.17 -2.85
CA GLY A 293 20.96 11.06 -3.38
C GLY A 293 21.64 11.94 -2.33
N ARG A 294 21.55 11.62 -1.04
CA ARG A 294 22.07 12.50 0.02
C ARG A 294 23.17 11.85 0.83
N ILE A 295 24.42 12.35 0.66
CA ILE A 295 25.55 12.04 1.54
C ILE A 295 25.55 13.07 2.68
N ARG A 296 25.75 12.59 3.91
CA ARG A 296 25.72 13.38 5.14
C ARG A 296 27.15 13.68 5.59
N ASP A 297 27.83 14.55 4.86
CA ASP A 297 29.18 15.00 5.24
C ASP A 297 29.21 15.86 6.53
N ASP A 298 28.02 16.24 7.01
CA ASP A 298 27.77 16.96 8.26
C ASP A 298 27.61 16.03 9.48
N LYS A 299 27.69 14.71 9.30
CA LYS A 299 27.46 13.71 10.37
C LYS A 299 28.51 12.59 10.37
N ASP A 300 28.86 12.16 11.57
CA ASP A 300 29.77 11.04 11.81
C ASP A 300 29.05 9.80 12.38
N GLU A 301 27.81 9.97 12.82
CA GLU A 301 27.01 8.93 13.47
C GLU A 301 25.73 8.62 12.73
N ILE A 302 25.30 7.36 12.82
CA ILE A 302 24.01 6.92 12.30
C ILE A 302 22.87 7.41 13.20
N SER A 303 21.69 7.67 12.62
CA SER A 303 20.49 8.02 13.39
C SER A 303 19.22 7.56 12.68
N MET A 304 18.25 7.09 13.47
CA MET A 304 16.91 6.71 13.02
C MET A 304 15.93 7.82 13.44
N TYR A 305 15.08 8.27 12.50
CA TYR A 305 14.10 9.35 12.75
C TYR A 305 12.70 8.80 12.91
#